data_94b667e0240e87c2fe0e3594f889419f
#
_entry.id   94b667e0240e87c2fe0e3594f889419f
#
_cell.length_a   1.000
_cell.length_b   1.000
_cell.length_c   1.000
_cell.angle_alpha   90.00
_cell.angle_beta   90.00
_cell.angle_gamma   90.00
#
_symmetry.space_group_name_H-M   'P 1'
#
loop_
_entity.id
_entity.type
_entity.pdbx_description
1 polymer ?
#
loop_
_entity_poly.entity_id
_entity_poly.type
_entity_poly.pdbx_seq_one_letter_code
_entity_poly.pdbx_strand_id
1 'polypeptide(L)'
;MWFQTLNLTLTKSPVRCFANGNPPREDNEEYAEAEYEDLVKRTFHLSDSGNQVLIVQPYVKWGSGKKRNTTPELQLAEAVALIETLPKWKVVDKLVLPLQSFHKKTFFGKGNLKMLRDKVRENEKIVSVFISVNELRGTQHRELEEQFGVPVFDRYMIVIQIFREHATTMEAKLQVARAEIPYLRSRIRDYQEGALERIGTSTAVIGGDGETFVDVRRKIVGLREKKLKQELEKIRSNRELLRSNRTRLQYATVAVVGYTNAGKTSLIKALTGKTTLQPKDQLFATLDVTVHEGYLPSQLKVLYVDTVGFISDIPTELIEAFNATLEDALLADVIVHVCDMSHPDLSAQCETVTATLRRLDVNKNLLENMIVAGNKIDLPHQLGPDMNLPPDITRVSALHNTGLNALLSRIEKSVLAATGRVSMVVRVPAGGSEMAWLYKEVAVSEVISDSEDSQYVLMRVVISEGQLGRFKRLFIDQ
;
A
#
# COMPACT_ATOMS: atom_id res chain seq x y z
N MET A 1 35.56 44.66 -5.72
CA MET A 1 34.38 45.53 -5.54
C MET A 1 33.23 44.90 -6.32
N TRP A 2 32.30 44.37 -5.62
CA TRP A 2 30.89 44.06 -5.83
C TRP A 2 30.53 42.81 -5.07
N PHE A 3 30.37 42.96 -3.74
CA PHE A 3 29.58 42.08 -2.89
C PHE A 3 28.16 42.63 -2.93
N GLN A 4 27.25 41.92 -3.56
CA GLN A 4 25.81 42.10 -3.34
C GLN A 4 25.32 41.03 -2.40
N THR A 5 25.05 41.46 -1.19
CA THR A 5 24.34 40.76 -0.13
C THR A 5 22.93 40.41 -0.60
N LEU A 6 22.64 39.12 -0.78
CA LEU A 6 21.28 38.62 -0.88
C LEU A 6 20.64 38.69 0.53
N ASN A 7 19.84 39.72 0.74
CA ASN A 7 18.91 39.82 1.86
C ASN A 7 17.80 38.78 1.66
N LEU A 8 17.92 37.64 2.33
CA LEU A 8 16.80 36.77 2.60
C LEU A 8 15.85 37.51 3.56
N THR A 9 14.84 38.14 3.00
CA THR A 9 13.68 38.61 3.75
C THR A 9 12.95 37.43 4.32
N LEU A 10 13.25 37.11 5.58
CA LEU A 10 12.39 36.32 6.45
C LEU A 10 11.03 37.02 6.53
N THR A 11 10.06 36.58 5.73
CA THR A 11 8.67 36.95 5.92
C THR A 11 8.26 36.42 7.29
N LYS A 12 8.23 37.34 8.26
CA LYS A 12 7.61 37.10 9.56
C LYS A 12 6.12 36.85 9.32
N SER A 13 5.71 35.58 9.36
CA SER A 13 4.31 35.24 9.59
C SER A 13 3.89 35.90 10.91
N PRO A 14 2.74 36.55 11.00
CA PRO A 14 2.30 37.18 12.24
C PRO A 14 1.94 36.10 13.25
N VAL A 15 2.85 35.77 14.15
CA VAL A 15 2.54 35.03 15.37
C VAL A 15 1.66 35.96 16.21
N ARG A 16 0.34 35.84 16.11
CA ARG A 16 -0.57 36.51 17.05
C ARG A 16 -0.43 35.81 18.40
N CYS A 17 0.18 36.52 19.34
CA CYS A 17 0.29 36.12 20.74
C CYS A 17 -1.11 35.89 21.33
N PHE A 18 -1.33 34.72 21.95
CA PHE A 18 -2.51 34.47 22.78
C PHE A 18 -2.42 35.35 24.03
N ALA A 19 -3.21 36.40 24.09
CA ALA A 19 -3.56 37.08 25.32
C ALA A 19 -4.99 36.63 25.67
N ASN A 20 -5.11 35.70 26.57
CA ASN A 20 -6.18 35.40 27.50
C ASN A 20 -6.40 33.87 27.65
N GLY A 21 -6.24 33.40 28.90
CA GLY A 21 -6.33 32.00 29.29
C GLY A 21 -7.77 31.44 29.29
N ASN A 22 -8.36 31.25 28.12
CA ASN A 22 -9.61 30.49 27.95
C ASN A 22 -9.38 29.24 27.10
N PRO A 23 -10.04 28.10 27.42
CA PRO A 23 -9.95 26.90 26.62
C PRO A 23 -10.49 27.14 25.20
N PRO A 24 -10.00 26.37 24.19
CA PRO A 24 -10.28 26.64 22.78
C PRO A 24 -11.77 26.58 22.46
N ARG A 25 -12.33 27.69 21.99
CA ARG A 25 -13.63 27.75 21.30
C ARG A 25 -13.44 27.36 19.82
N GLU A 26 -14.51 27.14 19.08
CA GLU A 26 -14.54 26.69 17.68
C GLU A 26 -13.57 27.43 16.74
N ASP A 27 -13.26 28.70 17.00
CA ASP A 27 -12.25 29.51 16.27
C ASP A 27 -10.81 28.95 16.39
N ASN A 28 -10.55 28.03 17.32
CA ASN A 28 -9.24 27.39 17.52
C ASN A 28 -9.05 26.11 16.72
N GLU A 29 -10.10 25.47 16.21
CA GLU A 29 -9.97 24.28 15.37
C GLU A 29 -9.41 24.64 13.99
N GLU A 30 -9.87 25.73 13.37
CA GLU A 30 -9.41 26.20 12.09
C GLU A 30 -7.93 26.63 12.14
N TYR A 31 -7.54 27.31 13.24
CA TYR A 31 -6.14 27.65 13.49
C TYR A 31 -5.27 26.40 13.69
N ALA A 32 -5.74 25.42 14.46
CA ALA A 32 -5.01 24.17 14.70
C ALA A 32 -4.84 23.37 13.41
N GLU A 33 -5.83 23.38 12.52
CA GLU A 33 -5.77 22.74 11.20
C GLU A 33 -4.74 23.44 10.29
N ALA A 34 -4.77 24.77 10.23
CA ALA A 34 -3.83 25.56 9.43
C ALA A 34 -2.37 25.39 9.90
N GLU A 35 -2.14 25.39 11.21
CA GLU A 35 -0.80 25.17 11.79
C GLU A 35 -0.32 23.72 11.56
N TYR A 36 -1.24 22.75 11.62
CA TYR A 36 -0.94 21.36 11.28
C TYR A 36 -0.52 21.23 9.81
N GLU A 37 -1.26 21.85 8.89
CA GLU A 37 -0.92 21.82 7.46
C GLU A 37 0.44 22.49 7.18
N ASP A 38 0.75 23.61 7.85
CA ASP A 38 2.06 24.27 7.73
C ASP A 38 3.18 23.35 8.27
N LEU A 39 2.95 22.70 9.40
CA LEU A 39 3.88 21.72 9.96
C LEU A 39 4.15 20.56 8.98
N VAL A 40 3.09 20.02 8.37
CA VAL A 40 3.20 18.97 7.35
C VAL A 40 3.98 19.47 6.13
N LYS A 41 3.62 20.61 5.58
CA LYS A 41 4.32 21.21 4.42
C LYS A 41 5.81 21.38 4.67
N ARG A 42 6.18 21.89 5.84
CA ARG A 42 7.59 22.07 6.23
C ARG A 42 8.32 20.76 6.46
N THR A 43 7.69 19.80 7.16
CA THR A 43 8.34 18.53 7.51
C THR A 43 8.55 17.64 6.28
N PHE A 44 7.59 17.61 5.37
CA PHE A 44 7.66 16.80 4.15
C PHE A 44 8.20 17.56 2.94
N HIS A 45 8.64 18.81 3.11
CA HIS A 45 9.15 19.66 2.03
C HIS A 45 8.26 19.64 0.78
N LEU A 46 6.93 19.76 0.99
CA LEU A 46 5.96 19.73 -0.09
C LEU A 46 6.13 20.96 -0.98
N SER A 47 6.52 20.75 -2.23
CA SER A 47 6.75 21.79 -3.23
C SER A 47 5.93 21.54 -4.48
N ASP A 48 5.22 22.54 -4.95
CA ASP A 48 4.46 22.49 -6.21
C ASP A 48 5.35 22.51 -7.45
N SER A 49 6.61 22.94 -7.32
CA SER A 49 7.58 23.06 -8.42
C SER A 49 8.24 21.75 -8.82
N GLY A 50 8.03 20.68 -8.04
CA GLY A 50 8.73 19.40 -8.21
C GLY A 50 10.14 19.42 -7.63
N ASN A 51 10.86 18.30 -7.77
CA ASN A 51 12.19 18.13 -7.22
C ASN A 51 13.15 17.49 -8.24
N GLN A 52 14.41 17.93 -8.21
CA GLN A 52 15.52 17.31 -8.94
C GLN A 52 16.45 16.65 -7.92
N VAL A 53 16.49 15.32 -7.94
CA VAL A 53 16.94 14.51 -6.81
C VAL A 53 18.24 13.78 -7.13
N LEU A 54 19.19 13.83 -6.19
CA LEU A 54 20.30 12.87 -6.11
C LEU A 54 19.85 11.68 -5.26
N ILE A 55 19.86 10.48 -5.83
CA ILE A 55 19.56 9.25 -5.08
C ILE A 55 20.83 8.64 -4.53
N VAL A 56 20.82 8.35 -3.24
CA VAL A 56 21.89 7.64 -2.55
C VAL A 56 21.33 6.35 -2.00
N GLN A 57 21.82 5.20 -2.51
CA GLN A 57 21.52 3.88 -1.98
C GLN A 57 22.64 3.43 -1.05
N PRO A 58 22.43 3.50 0.26
CA PRO A 58 23.40 2.95 1.20
C PRO A 58 23.24 1.44 1.36
N TYR A 59 24.35 0.73 1.55
CA TYR A 59 24.36 -0.70 1.83
C TYR A 59 25.42 -1.10 2.86
N VAL A 60 25.14 -2.14 3.63
CA VAL A 60 26.07 -2.69 4.61
C VAL A 60 26.77 -3.90 4.00
N LYS A 61 28.11 -3.85 3.95
CA LYS A 61 28.92 -4.93 3.35
C LYS A 61 28.91 -6.21 4.18
N TRP A 62 28.92 -6.08 5.53
CA TRP A 62 29.17 -7.19 6.46
C TRP A 62 28.28 -7.06 7.70
N GLY A 63 27.91 -8.20 8.32
CA GLY A 63 27.15 -8.24 9.57
C GLY A 63 25.65 -8.44 9.39
N SER A 64 24.91 -8.27 10.49
CA SER A 64 23.46 -8.51 10.56
C SER A 64 22.62 -7.55 9.71
N GLY A 65 23.16 -6.37 9.39
CA GLY A 65 22.48 -5.39 8.53
C GLY A 65 22.63 -5.64 7.02
N LYS A 66 23.40 -6.68 6.61
CA LYS A 66 23.55 -7.03 5.20
C LYS A 66 22.27 -7.73 4.71
N LYS A 67 21.58 -7.15 3.72
CA LYS A 67 20.50 -7.83 3.02
C LYS A 67 21.07 -8.94 2.12
N ARG A 68 20.52 -10.14 2.24
CA ARG A 68 21.02 -11.33 1.54
C ARG A 68 20.22 -11.67 0.28
N ASN A 69 18.95 -11.26 0.26
CA ASN A 69 17.99 -11.66 -0.78
C ASN A 69 17.87 -10.64 -1.92
N THR A 70 18.67 -9.55 -1.90
CA THR A 70 18.66 -8.49 -2.93
C THR A 70 20.05 -7.86 -3.06
N THR A 71 20.28 -7.15 -4.15
CA THR A 71 21.53 -6.42 -4.39
C THR A 71 21.34 -4.91 -4.20
N PRO A 72 22.41 -4.14 -3.87
CA PRO A 72 22.32 -2.68 -3.76
C PRO A 72 21.85 -2.01 -5.06
N GLU A 73 22.18 -2.59 -6.21
CA GLU A 73 21.80 -2.10 -7.54
C GLU A 73 20.31 -2.25 -7.78
N LEU A 74 19.71 -3.38 -7.39
CA LEU A 74 18.27 -3.62 -7.47
C LEU A 74 17.49 -2.73 -6.50
N GLN A 75 18.02 -2.50 -5.30
CA GLN A 75 17.46 -1.53 -4.37
C GLN A 75 17.53 -0.10 -4.90
N LEU A 76 18.62 0.26 -5.59
CA LEU A 76 18.74 1.55 -6.26
C LEU A 76 17.71 1.68 -7.40
N ALA A 77 17.49 0.62 -8.17
CA ALA A 77 16.49 0.61 -9.23
C ALA A 77 15.07 0.83 -8.67
N GLU A 78 14.74 0.20 -7.52
CA GLU A 78 13.48 0.45 -6.82
C GLU A 78 13.39 1.89 -6.30
N ALA A 79 14.49 2.45 -5.76
CA ALA A 79 14.54 3.84 -5.31
C ALA A 79 14.33 4.84 -6.46
N VAL A 80 14.86 4.55 -7.65
CA VAL A 80 14.60 5.32 -8.87
C VAL A 80 13.13 5.25 -9.24
N ALA A 81 12.54 4.06 -9.28
CA ALA A 81 11.12 3.88 -9.60
C ALA A 81 10.18 4.60 -8.62
N LEU A 82 10.55 4.69 -7.33
CA LEU A 82 9.79 5.49 -6.35
C LEU A 82 9.77 6.98 -6.72
N ILE A 83 10.92 7.56 -7.08
CA ILE A 83 11.00 8.96 -7.46
C ILE A 83 10.26 9.21 -8.78
N GLU A 84 10.38 8.32 -9.78
CA GLU A 84 9.70 8.45 -11.06
C GLU A 84 8.18 8.30 -10.97
N THR A 85 7.68 7.71 -9.88
CA THR A 85 6.23 7.65 -9.59
C THR A 85 5.66 9.02 -9.22
N LEU A 86 6.49 9.92 -8.68
CA LEU A 86 6.06 11.27 -8.30
C LEU A 86 6.04 12.21 -9.52
N PRO A 87 4.90 12.86 -9.82
CA PRO A 87 4.82 13.82 -10.91
C PRO A 87 5.80 14.99 -10.65
N LYS A 88 6.44 15.48 -11.71
CA LYS A 88 7.40 16.60 -11.67
C LYS A 88 8.71 16.31 -10.92
N TRP A 89 8.94 15.11 -10.38
CA TRP A 89 10.22 14.74 -9.79
C TRP A 89 11.13 14.12 -10.87
N LYS A 90 12.43 14.39 -10.79
CA LYS A 90 13.43 13.89 -11.75
C LYS A 90 14.69 13.43 -11.04
N VAL A 91 15.19 12.27 -11.41
CA VAL A 91 16.47 11.77 -10.94
C VAL A 91 17.57 12.47 -11.74
N VAL A 92 18.44 13.22 -11.06
CA VAL A 92 19.60 13.90 -11.65
C VAL A 92 20.80 12.97 -11.68
N ASP A 93 21.04 12.28 -10.56
CA ASP A 93 22.14 11.35 -10.43
C ASP A 93 21.82 10.28 -9.36
N LYS A 94 22.58 9.19 -9.37
CA LYS A 94 22.37 8.05 -8.48
C LYS A 94 23.69 7.43 -8.03
N LEU A 95 23.78 7.07 -6.77
CA LEU A 95 25.00 6.51 -6.16
C LEU A 95 24.69 5.35 -5.24
N VAL A 96 25.55 4.34 -5.25
CA VAL A 96 25.54 3.24 -4.28
C VAL A 96 26.75 3.42 -3.35
N LEU A 97 26.49 3.54 -2.04
CA LEU A 97 27.54 3.83 -1.08
C LEU A 97 27.57 2.82 0.08
N PRO A 98 28.77 2.30 0.44
CA PRO A 98 28.90 1.42 1.57
C PRO A 98 28.74 2.17 2.89
N LEU A 99 28.00 1.54 3.83
CA LEU A 99 27.88 1.96 5.22
C LEU A 99 28.53 0.94 6.16
N GLN A 100 28.88 1.42 7.35
CA GLN A 100 29.28 0.52 8.45
C GLN A 100 28.05 0.02 9.22
N SER A 101 27.05 0.90 9.46
CA SER A 101 25.81 0.58 10.16
C SER A 101 24.81 1.71 9.95
N PHE A 102 23.54 1.38 9.88
CA PHE A 102 22.42 2.34 9.80
C PHE A 102 22.16 3.09 11.14
N HIS A 103 22.71 2.59 12.26
CA HIS A 103 22.40 3.09 13.60
C HIS A 103 23.40 4.09 14.17
N LYS A 104 24.47 4.41 13.43
CA LYS A 104 25.45 5.40 13.89
C LYS A 104 24.86 6.82 13.92
N LYS A 105 25.33 7.64 14.87
CA LYS A 105 24.93 9.05 14.96
C LYS A 105 25.28 9.80 13.67
N THR A 106 26.49 9.68 13.17
CA THR A 106 26.90 10.14 11.85
C THR A 106 26.58 9.05 10.82
N PHE A 107 25.63 9.33 9.95
CA PHE A 107 25.13 8.34 9.00
C PHE A 107 26.22 7.87 8.02
N PHE A 108 26.90 8.80 7.37
CA PHE A 108 28.04 8.52 6.50
C PHE A 108 29.37 8.76 7.19
N GLY A 109 30.40 8.01 6.80
CA GLY A 109 31.79 8.32 7.19
C GLY A 109 32.24 9.64 6.55
N LYS A 110 33.22 10.32 7.19
CA LYS A 110 33.71 11.66 6.81
C LYS A 110 34.04 11.77 5.30
N GLY A 111 34.65 10.73 4.71
CA GLY A 111 35.02 10.72 3.28
C GLY A 111 33.79 10.74 2.35
N ASN A 112 32.83 9.83 2.61
CA ASN A 112 31.59 9.75 1.82
C ASN A 112 30.75 11.03 2.00
N LEU A 113 30.67 11.57 3.23
CA LEU A 113 29.94 12.79 3.51
C LEU A 113 30.54 13.98 2.75
N LYS A 114 31.89 14.11 2.75
CA LYS A 114 32.57 15.14 1.98
C LYS A 114 32.29 15.01 0.47
N MET A 115 32.45 13.82 -0.07
CA MET A 115 32.19 13.54 -1.49
C MET A 115 30.74 13.86 -1.90
N LEU A 116 29.74 13.47 -1.07
CA LEU A 116 28.34 13.80 -1.33
C LEU A 116 28.08 15.30 -1.28
N ARG A 117 28.61 15.98 -0.27
CA ARG A 117 28.50 17.44 -0.14
C ARG A 117 29.10 18.18 -1.32
N ASP A 118 30.31 17.80 -1.73
CA ASP A 118 30.99 18.44 -2.85
C ASP A 118 30.18 18.20 -4.14
N LYS A 119 29.66 16.99 -4.38
CA LYS A 119 28.79 16.66 -5.50
C LYS A 119 27.48 17.46 -5.55
N VAL A 120 26.82 17.65 -4.41
CA VAL A 120 25.60 18.47 -4.32
C VAL A 120 25.92 19.95 -4.64
N ARG A 121 27.05 20.46 -4.20
CA ARG A 121 27.47 21.85 -4.43
C ARG A 121 27.93 22.13 -5.86
N GLU A 122 28.56 21.15 -6.49
CA GLU A 122 29.06 21.27 -7.86
C GLU A 122 27.94 21.19 -8.90
N ASN A 123 26.83 20.58 -8.58
CA ASN A 123 25.71 20.41 -9.50
C ASN A 123 24.46 21.15 -9.02
N GLU A 124 24.29 22.39 -9.50
CA GLU A 124 23.14 23.25 -9.19
C GLU A 124 21.76 22.65 -9.54
N LYS A 125 21.74 21.60 -10.39
CA LYS A 125 20.49 20.88 -10.70
C LYS A 125 20.01 20.03 -9.53
N ILE A 126 20.88 19.68 -8.58
CA ILE A 126 20.49 18.87 -7.42
C ILE A 126 19.88 19.82 -6.38
N VAL A 127 18.57 19.79 -6.28
CA VAL A 127 17.83 20.61 -5.30
C VAL A 127 17.40 19.82 -4.07
N SER A 128 17.59 18.50 -4.08
CA SER A 128 17.29 17.63 -2.94
C SER A 128 18.08 16.32 -3.01
N VAL A 129 18.19 15.61 -1.87
CA VAL A 129 18.86 14.32 -1.78
C VAL A 129 17.88 13.28 -1.21
N PHE A 130 17.71 12.16 -1.91
CA PHE A 130 16.97 11.02 -1.41
C PHE A 130 17.94 9.95 -0.92
N ILE A 131 17.88 9.61 0.35
CA ILE A 131 18.64 8.52 0.94
C ILE A 131 17.70 7.33 1.10
N SER A 132 17.94 6.28 0.32
CA SER A 132 17.08 5.10 0.25
C SER A 132 17.25 4.21 1.50
N VAL A 133 16.75 4.70 2.63
CA VAL A 133 16.60 4.00 3.91
C VAL A 133 15.18 4.19 4.41
N ASN A 134 14.70 3.28 5.24
CA ASN A 134 13.32 3.30 5.71
C ASN A 134 12.96 4.64 6.37
N GLU A 135 13.65 4.98 7.42
CA GLU A 135 13.52 6.22 8.16
C GLU A 135 14.88 6.66 8.68
N LEU A 136 15.21 7.93 8.49
CA LEU A 136 16.36 8.57 9.10
C LEU A 136 15.98 9.02 10.51
N ARG A 137 16.85 8.79 11.49
CA ARG A 137 16.69 9.44 12.81
C ARG A 137 16.72 10.96 12.64
N GLY A 138 15.95 11.71 13.40
CA GLY A 138 15.92 13.16 13.26
C GLY A 138 17.27 13.85 13.43
N THR A 139 18.14 13.32 14.30
CA THR A 139 19.53 13.80 14.42
C THR A 139 20.34 13.56 13.15
N GLN A 140 20.19 12.38 12.51
CA GLN A 140 20.86 12.05 11.24
C GLN A 140 20.30 12.92 10.09
N HIS A 141 19.00 13.08 10.03
CA HIS A 141 18.32 13.88 9.01
C HIS A 141 18.81 15.33 9.06
N ARG A 142 18.80 15.94 10.24
CA ARG A 142 19.29 17.31 10.43
C ARG A 142 20.77 17.46 10.07
N GLU A 143 21.64 16.55 10.53
CA GLU A 143 23.05 16.57 10.20
C GLU A 143 23.27 16.56 8.69
N LEU A 144 22.52 15.71 7.97
CA LEU A 144 22.63 15.60 6.52
C LEU A 144 22.13 16.86 5.79
N GLU A 145 21.00 17.45 6.22
CA GLU A 145 20.50 18.71 5.65
C GLU A 145 21.48 19.88 5.90
N GLU A 146 22.05 19.97 7.09
CA GLU A 146 23.06 20.97 7.42
C GLU A 146 24.34 20.83 6.57
N GLN A 147 24.76 19.58 6.29
CA GLN A 147 25.94 19.33 5.48
C GLN A 147 25.70 19.57 3.99
N PHE A 148 24.56 19.22 3.47
CA PHE A 148 24.24 19.33 2.04
C PHE A 148 23.68 20.71 1.69
N GLY A 149 22.99 21.38 2.61
CA GLY A 149 22.33 22.66 2.38
C GLY A 149 21.06 22.55 1.53
N VAL A 150 20.56 21.34 1.31
CA VAL A 150 19.33 21.01 0.55
C VAL A 150 18.48 20.03 1.34
N PRO A 151 17.15 19.96 1.09
CA PRO A 151 16.26 18.99 1.71
C PRO A 151 16.75 17.57 1.52
N VAL A 152 16.61 16.74 2.57
CA VAL A 152 16.94 15.32 2.56
C VAL A 152 15.67 14.52 2.75
N PHE A 153 15.42 13.57 1.88
CA PHE A 153 14.29 12.66 1.93
C PHE A 153 14.75 11.27 2.33
N ASP A 154 13.98 10.61 3.17
CA ASP A 154 14.05 9.17 3.38
C ASP A 154 12.90 8.46 2.66
N ARG A 155 12.91 7.13 2.70
CA ARG A 155 11.92 6.32 2.00
C ARG A 155 10.51 6.52 2.56
N TYR A 156 10.38 6.76 3.88
CA TYR A 156 9.10 7.07 4.51
C TYR A 156 8.47 8.32 3.90
N MET A 157 9.24 9.41 3.79
CA MET A 157 8.76 10.66 3.22
C MET A 157 8.32 10.49 1.75
N ILE A 158 9.12 9.78 0.94
CA ILE A 158 8.80 9.55 -0.49
C ILE A 158 7.51 8.73 -0.62
N VAL A 159 7.36 7.66 0.15
CA VAL A 159 6.15 6.82 0.10
C VAL A 159 4.90 7.60 0.55
N ILE A 160 4.99 8.41 1.59
CA ILE A 160 3.90 9.30 2.01
C ILE A 160 3.53 10.28 0.89
N GLN A 161 4.51 10.87 0.19
CA GLN A 161 4.22 11.79 -0.91
C GLN A 161 3.53 11.08 -2.08
N ILE A 162 3.97 9.86 -2.42
CA ILE A 162 3.29 9.03 -3.45
C ILE A 162 1.85 8.75 -3.01
N PHE A 163 1.64 8.39 -1.75
CA PHE A 163 0.30 8.11 -1.24
C PHE A 163 -0.60 9.35 -1.23
N ARG A 164 -0.06 10.53 -0.90
CA ARG A 164 -0.81 11.79 -1.01
C ARG A 164 -1.27 12.08 -2.43
N GLU A 165 -0.40 11.84 -3.40
CA GLU A 165 -0.68 12.07 -4.82
C GLU A 165 -1.73 11.08 -5.37
N HIS A 166 -1.72 9.84 -4.87
CA HIS A 166 -2.62 8.79 -5.34
C HIS A 166 -3.93 8.68 -4.54
N ALA A 167 -4.03 9.31 -3.37
CA ALA A 167 -5.23 9.27 -2.54
C ALA A 167 -6.37 10.04 -3.16
N THR A 168 -7.32 9.35 -3.79
CA THR A 168 -8.48 9.95 -4.44
C THR A 168 -9.69 10.00 -3.53
N THR A 169 -9.92 8.96 -2.74
CA THR A 169 -11.06 8.87 -1.81
C THR A 169 -10.79 9.60 -0.50
N MET A 170 -11.86 10.00 0.17
CA MET A 170 -11.77 10.62 1.50
C MET A 170 -11.10 9.69 2.51
N GLU A 171 -11.40 8.41 2.43
CA GLU A 171 -10.82 7.41 3.29
C GLU A 171 -9.29 7.29 3.11
N ALA A 172 -8.81 7.18 1.85
CA ALA A 172 -7.38 7.13 1.57
C ALA A 172 -6.66 8.38 2.06
N LYS A 173 -7.26 9.57 1.88
CA LYS A 173 -6.72 10.84 2.40
C LYS A 173 -6.58 10.85 3.92
N LEU A 174 -7.59 10.34 4.63
CA LEU A 174 -7.56 10.22 6.09
C LEU A 174 -6.52 9.20 6.57
N GLN A 175 -6.36 8.08 5.85
CA GLN A 175 -5.35 7.08 6.15
C GLN A 175 -3.93 7.61 5.94
N VAL A 176 -3.69 8.34 4.86
CA VAL A 176 -2.41 9.01 4.61
C VAL A 176 -2.12 10.03 5.71
N ALA A 177 -3.08 10.90 6.04
CA ALA A 177 -2.93 11.86 7.13
C ALA A 177 -2.65 11.18 8.48
N ARG A 178 -3.27 10.01 8.75
CA ARG A 178 -2.96 9.22 9.94
C ARG A 178 -1.54 8.65 9.90
N ALA A 179 -1.09 8.21 8.73
CA ALA A 179 0.26 7.69 8.53
C ALA A 179 1.36 8.75 8.72
N GLU A 180 1.07 10.03 8.50
CA GLU A 180 1.99 11.14 8.72
C GLU A 180 2.28 11.40 10.21
N ILE A 181 1.33 11.10 11.09
CA ILE A 181 1.38 11.44 12.53
C ILE A 181 2.62 10.88 13.24
N PRO A 182 2.97 9.59 13.15
CA PRO A 182 4.15 9.03 13.81
C PRO A 182 5.44 9.73 13.37
N TYR A 183 5.57 9.97 12.07
CA TYR A 183 6.73 10.67 11.51
C TYR A 183 6.84 12.11 12.00
N LEU A 184 5.76 12.88 11.99
CA LEU A 184 5.71 14.23 12.54
C LEU A 184 6.11 14.23 14.03
N ARG A 185 5.63 13.28 14.80
CA ARG A 185 5.98 13.14 16.23
C ARG A 185 7.48 12.87 16.44
N SER A 186 8.08 12.01 15.62
CA SER A 186 9.51 11.74 15.70
C SER A 186 10.30 13.04 15.44
N ARG A 187 9.92 13.80 14.42
CA ARG A 187 10.60 15.07 14.07
C ARG A 187 10.43 16.17 15.12
N ILE A 188 9.23 16.30 15.69
CA ILE A 188 9.00 17.28 16.78
C ILE A 188 9.88 17.00 18.00
N ARG A 189 10.04 15.73 18.38
CA ARG A 189 10.90 15.30 19.49
C ARG A 189 12.37 15.63 19.22
N ASP A 190 12.86 15.34 18.03
CA ASP A 190 14.24 15.57 17.64
C ASP A 190 14.59 17.08 17.55
N TYR A 191 13.61 17.93 17.24
CA TYR A 191 13.76 19.38 17.34
C TYR A 191 14.04 19.85 18.78
N GLN A 192 13.43 19.21 19.75
CA GLN A 192 13.63 19.54 21.18
C GLN A 192 15.03 19.13 21.64
N GLU A 193 15.47 17.93 21.33
CA GLU A 193 16.81 17.44 21.72
C GLU A 193 17.94 18.31 21.12
N GLY A 194 17.83 18.69 19.86
CA GLY A 194 18.84 19.52 19.21
C GLY A 194 18.78 21.00 19.59
N ALA A 195 17.64 21.52 20.06
CA ALA A 195 17.54 22.87 20.62
C ALA A 195 18.17 22.95 22.01
N LEU A 196 18.01 21.91 22.82
CA LEU A 196 18.64 21.81 24.14
C LEU A 196 20.18 21.68 24.04
N GLU A 197 20.72 21.01 23.02
CA GLU A 197 22.16 20.94 22.80
C GLU A 197 22.80 22.28 22.36
N ARG A 198 22.08 23.15 21.65
CA ARG A 198 22.59 24.42 21.11
C ARG A 198 22.41 25.64 22.03
N ILE A 199 21.35 25.62 22.81
CA ILE A 199 20.96 26.79 23.64
C ILE A 199 20.93 26.31 25.10
N GLY A 200 22.08 26.17 25.70
CA GLY A 200 22.13 25.90 27.14
C GLY A 200 21.07 26.74 27.88
N THR A 201 19.94 26.15 28.23
CA THR A 201 18.89 26.63 29.13
C THR A 201 17.95 27.76 28.71
N SER A 202 17.78 28.12 27.47
CA SER A 202 16.66 29.03 27.12
C SER A 202 15.58 28.31 26.31
N THR A 203 14.65 27.66 27.00
CA THR A 203 13.33 27.33 26.46
C THR A 203 12.63 28.63 26.13
N ALA A 204 12.45 28.96 24.86
CA ALA A 204 11.60 30.08 24.47
C ALA A 204 10.16 29.77 24.88
N VAL A 205 9.76 30.30 26.02
CA VAL A 205 8.38 30.20 26.54
C VAL A 205 7.54 31.17 25.71
N ILE A 206 6.58 30.60 24.96
CA ILE A 206 5.61 31.39 24.21
C ILE A 206 4.25 31.20 24.91
N GLY A 207 3.86 32.18 25.70
CA GLY A 207 2.56 32.21 26.38
C GLY A 207 2.67 32.32 27.90
N GLY A 208 1.66 32.91 28.54
CA GLY A 208 1.60 33.14 29.99
C GLY A 208 1.58 31.92 30.89
N ASP A 209 1.43 30.70 30.32
CA ASP A 209 1.31 29.43 31.04
C ASP A 209 2.60 28.55 31.01
N GLY A 210 3.72 29.09 30.50
CA GLY A 210 4.99 28.33 30.48
C GLY A 210 5.07 27.23 29.44
N GLU A 211 4.14 27.13 28.48
CA GLU A 211 4.18 26.14 27.41
C GLU A 211 5.28 26.41 26.39
N THR A 212 6.01 25.35 26.02
CA THR A 212 7.03 25.46 24.97
C THR A 212 6.37 25.33 23.58
N PHE A 213 7.01 25.91 22.56
CA PHE A 213 6.59 25.77 21.17
C PHE A 213 6.43 24.28 20.73
N VAL A 214 7.22 23.41 21.32
CA VAL A 214 7.16 21.95 21.11
C VAL A 214 5.88 21.37 21.71
N ASP A 215 5.48 21.82 22.88
CA ASP A 215 4.27 21.34 23.54
C ASP A 215 2.99 21.73 22.79
N VAL A 216 2.96 22.95 22.25
CA VAL A 216 1.87 23.43 21.37
C VAL A 216 1.76 22.54 20.12
N ARG A 217 2.87 22.27 19.43
CA ARG A 217 2.88 21.36 18.26
C ARG A 217 2.44 19.95 18.61
N ARG A 218 2.86 19.40 19.75
CA ARG A 218 2.40 18.09 20.23
C ARG A 218 0.90 18.05 20.46
N LYS A 219 0.34 19.11 21.06
CA LYS A 219 -1.11 19.23 21.26
C LYS A 219 -1.84 19.26 19.92
N ILE A 220 -1.39 20.07 18.96
CA ILE A 220 -2.00 20.17 17.62
C ILE A 220 -2.00 18.80 16.92
N VAL A 221 -0.86 18.10 16.90
CA VAL A 221 -0.76 16.76 16.33
C VAL A 221 -1.64 15.76 17.06
N GLY A 222 -1.75 15.85 18.40
CA GLY A 222 -2.64 15.01 19.20
C GLY A 222 -4.13 15.24 18.92
N LEU A 223 -4.55 16.49 18.76
CA LEU A 223 -5.93 16.84 18.39
C LEU A 223 -6.27 16.31 17.00
N ARG A 224 -5.36 16.50 16.04
CA ARG A 224 -5.53 15.99 14.67
C ARG A 224 -5.66 14.46 14.66
N GLU A 225 -4.81 13.75 15.39
CA GLU A 225 -4.89 12.29 15.49
C GLU A 225 -6.24 11.81 16.04
N LYS A 226 -6.74 12.47 17.09
CA LYS A 226 -8.05 12.13 17.67
C LYS A 226 -9.18 12.31 16.66
N LYS A 227 -9.18 13.43 15.92
CA LYS A 227 -10.15 13.72 14.87
C LYS A 227 -10.09 12.66 13.74
N LEU A 228 -8.88 12.36 13.25
CA LEU A 228 -8.68 11.34 12.21
C LEU A 228 -9.18 9.96 12.65
N LYS A 229 -8.91 9.55 13.90
CA LYS A 229 -9.42 8.28 14.43
C LYS A 229 -10.94 8.22 14.44
N GLN A 230 -11.59 9.30 14.85
CA GLN A 230 -13.06 9.38 14.88
C GLN A 230 -13.68 9.31 13.48
N GLU A 231 -13.09 10.00 12.50
CA GLU A 231 -13.55 9.98 11.12
C GLU A 231 -13.36 8.61 10.47
N LEU A 232 -12.21 7.97 10.68
CA LEU A 232 -11.94 6.62 10.19
C LEU A 232 -12.87 5.58 10.82
N GLU A 233 -13.19 5.69 12.10
CA GLU A 233 -14.13 4.78 12.77
C GLU A 233 -15.54 4.87 12.19
N LYS A 234 -16.02 6.07 11.83
CA LYS A 234 -17.30 6.23 11.12
C LYS A 234 -17.29 5.52 9.76
N ILE A 235 -16.19 5.63 9.01
CA ILE A 235 -16.05 4.95 7.72
C ILE A 235 -16.02 3.43 7.91
N ARG A 236 -15.30 2.95 8.92
CA ARG A 236 -15.23 1.53 9.26
C ARG A 236 -16.60 0.93 9.58
N SER A 237 -17.39 1.61 10.40
CA SER A 237 -18.75 1.16 10.72
C SER A 237 -19.64 1.04 9.47
N ASN A 238 -19.55 1.97 8.54
CA ASN A 238 -20.27 1.89 7.25
C ASN A 238 -19.80 0.71 6.40
N ARG A 239 -18.50 0.40 6.40
CA ARG A 239 -17.94 -0.77 5.68
C ARG A 239 -18.44 -2.09 6.27
N GLU A 240 -18.52 -2.21 7.59
CA GLU A 240 -19.07 -3.40 8.26
C GLU A 240 -20.51 -3.67 7.84
N LEU A 241 -21.34 -2.63 7.70
CA LEU A 241 -22.69 -2.76 7.17
C LEU A 241 -22.73 -3.25 5.71
N LEU A 242 -21.84 -2.73 4.86
CA LEU A 242 -21.75 -3.20 3.48
C LEU A 242 -21.24 -4.64 3.40
N ARG A 243 -20.31 -5.04 4.27
CA ARG A 243 -19.82 -6.41 4.39
C ARG A 243 -20.93 -7.37 4.80
N SER A 244 -21.71 -7.04 5.82
CA SER A 244 -22.82 -7.88 6.28
C SER A 244 -23.82 -8.15 5.15
N ASN A 245 -24.04 -7.17 4.28
CA ASN A 245 -24.88 -7.34 3.08
C ASN A 245 -24.23 -8.28 2.05
N ARG A 246 -22.91 -8.21 1.84
CA ARG A 246 -22.17 -9.14 0.93
C ARG A 246 -22.27 -10.57 1.44
N THR A 247 -22.05 -10.78 2.74
CA THR A 247 -22.18 -12.09 3.38
C THR A 247 -23.60 -12.62 3.27
N ARG A 248 -24.63 -11.78 3.43
CA ARG A 248 -26.03 -12.16 3.25
C ARG A 248 -26.35 -12.58 1.81
N LEU A 249 -25.69 -11.95 0.82
CA LEU A 249 -25.83 -12.30 -0.59
C LEU A 249 -24.96 -13.50 -0.99
N GLN A 250 -24.17 -14.05 -0.06
CA GLN A 250 -23.30 -15.21 -0.24
C GLN A 250 -22.33 -15.11 -1.44
N TYR A 251 -21.88 -13.89 -1.79
CA TYR A 251 -20.83 -13.75 -2.79
C TYR A 251 -19.49 -14.16 -2.21
N ALA A 252 -18.81 -15.05 -2.91
CA ALA A 252 -17.44 -15.39 -2.58
C ALA A 252 -16.49 -14.24 -2.97
N THR A 253 -15.48 -14.02 -2.13
CA THR A 253 -14.51 -12.93 -2.27
C THR A 253 -13.11 -13.49 -2.52
N VAL A 254 -12.43 -12.93 -3.53
CA VAL A 254 -11.06 -13.29 -3.92
C VAL A 254 -10.18 -12.06 -3.79
N ALA A 255 -9.32 -12.03 -2.78
CA ALA A 255 -8.37 -10.95 -2.61
C ALA A 255 -7.15 -11.14 -3.52
N VAL A 256 -6.79 -10.10 -4.27
CA VAL A 256 -5.61 -10.09 -5.14
C VAL A 256 -4.52 -9.26 -4.47
N VAL A 257 -3.49 -9.92 -3.96
CA VAL A 257 -2.37 -9.31 -3.25
C VAL A 257 -1.08 -9.48 -4.05
N GLY A 258 -0.06 -8.68 -3.76
CA GLY A 258 1.24 -8.81 -4.40
C GLY A 258 2.06 -7.54 -4.30
N TYR A 259 3.29 -7.61 -4.75
CA TYR A 259 4.20 -6.49 -4.75
C TYR A 259 3.69 -5.32 -5.61
N THR A 260 4.19 -4.11 -5.39
CA THR A 260 3.88 -2.97 -6.27
C THR A 260 4.30 -3.31 -7.71
N ASN A 261 3.47 -2.91 -8.65
CA ASN A 261 3.68 -3.15 -10.08
C ASN A 261 3.76 -4.62 -10.52
N ALA A 262 3.35 -5.59 -9.71
CA ALA A 262 3.27 -7.01 -10.11
C ALA A 262 2.14 -7.30 -11.13
N GLY A 263 1.29 -6.32 -11.39
CA GLY A 263 0.19 -6.43 -12.36
C GLY A 263 -1.13 -6.93 -11.78
N LYS A 264 -1.42 -6.65 -10.48
CA LYS A 264 -2.68 -7.02 -9.80
C LYS A 264 -3.91 -6.51 -10.55
N THR A 265 -4.00 -5.21 -10.77
CA THR A 265 -5.12 -4.57 -11.48
C THR A 265 -5.25 -5.08 -12.92
N SER A 266 -4.11 -5.32 -13.59
CA SER A 266 -4.09 -5.91 -14.95
C SER A 266 -4.66 -7.32 -14.95
N LEU A 267 -4.31 -8.12 -13.94
CA LEU A 267 -4.83 -9.48 -13.78
C LEU A 267 -6.33 -9.47 -13.53
N ILE A 268 -6.81 -8.62 -12.62
CA ILE A 268 -8.25 -8.46 -12.36
C ILE A 268 -9.00 -8.02 -13.63
N LYS A 269 -8.45 -7.07 -14.39
CA LYS A 269 -9.00 -6.67 -15.69
C LYS A 269 -9.13 -7.85 -16.64
N ALA A 270 -8.09 -8.67 -16.74
CA ALA A 270 -8.08 -9.86 -17.61
C ALA A 270 -9.08 -10.93 -17.14
N LEU A 271 -9.20 -11.18 -15.82
CA LEU A 271 -10.12 -12.15 -15.25
C LEU A 271 -11.59 -11.71 -15.33
N THR A 272 -11.86 -10.40 -15.26
CA THR A 272 -13.25 -9.86 -15.25
C THR A 272 -13.72 -9.40 -16.63
N GLY A 273 -12.81 -9.22 -17.59
CA GLY A 273 -13.13 -8.64 -18.90
C GLY A 273 -13.57 -7.17 -18.87
N LYS A 274 -13.44 -6.47 -17.73
CA LYS A 274 -13.88 -5.07 -17.58
C LYS A 274 -12.91 -4.11 -18.26
N THR A 275 -13.38 -3.43 -19.30
CA THR A 275 -12.60 -2.42 -20.06
C THR A 275 -12.39 -1.11 -19.29
N THR A 276 -13.23 -0.83 -18.28
CA THR A 276 -13.15 0.38 -17.45
C THR A 276 -11.93 0.45 -16.56
N LEU A 277 -11.31 -0.71 -16.25
CA LEU A 277 -10.07 -0.77 -15.47
C LEU A 277 -8.90 -0.28 -16.34
N GLN A 278 -8.18 0.72 -15.82
CA GLN A 278 -6.98 1.28 -16.47
C GLN A 278 -5.75 1.03 -15.60
N PRO A 279 -5.08 -0.12 -15.75
CA PRO A 279 -3.83 -0.39 -15.06
C PRO A 279 -2.77 0.66 -15.43
N LYS A 280 -2.00 1.12 -14.45
CA LYS A 280 -0.88 2.05 -14.67
C LYS A 280 0.43 1.33 -14.35
N ASP A 281 1.45 1.58 -15.16
CA ASP A 281 2.80 1.05 -14.94
C ASP A 281 3.57 1.98 -14.00
N GLN A 282 3.19 1.97 -12.74
CA GLN A 282 3.82 2.76 -11.69
C GLN A 282 3.65 2.09 -10.32
N LEU A 283 4.54 2.41 -9.39
CA LEU A 283 4.44 1.90 -8.01
C LEU A 283 3.21 2.50 -7.33
N PHE A 284 2.53 1.69 -6.49
CA PHE A 284 1.32 2.10 -5.78
C PHE A 284 0.21 2.70 -6.67
N ALA A 285 0.06 2.16 -7.90
CA ALA A 285 -0.98 2.61 -8.83
C ALA A 285 -2.40 2.47 -8.22
N THR A 286 -2.61 1.48 -7.36
CA THR A 286 -3.83 1.26 -6.59
C THR A 286 -3.53 1.55 -5.11
N LEU A 287 -4.17 2.58 -4.57
CA LEU A 287 -4.13 2.92 -3.14
C LEU A 287 -5.48 2.64 -2.47
N ASP A 288 -6.56 2.85 -3.18
CA ASP A 288 -7.91 2.54 -2.72
C ASP A 288 -8.26 1.08 -3.05
N VAL A 289 -8.86 0.37 -2.09
CA VAL A 289 -9.40 -0.97 -2.36
C VAL A 289 -10.61 -0.86 -3.27
N THR A 290 -10.54 -1.55 -4.41
CA THR A 290 -11.66 -1.60 -5.35
C THR A 290 -12.17 -3.03 -5.49
N VAL A 291 -13.49 -3.17 -5.66
CA VAL A 291 -14.17 -4.48 -5.77
C VAL A 291 -14.75 -4.63 -7.17
N HIS A 292 -14.40 -5.73 -7.81
CA HIS A 292 -14.79 -6.02 -9.18
C HIS A 292 -15.51 -7.35 -9.27
N GLU A 293 -16.69 -7.34 -9.89
CA GLU A 293 -17.43 -8.57 -10.15
C GLU A 293 -16.82 -9.33 -11.33
N GLY A 294 -16.72 -10.64 -11.18
CA GLY A 294 -16.31 -11.55 -12.23
C GLY A 294 -17.02 -12.90 -12.09
N TYR A 295 -16.81 -13.77 -13.06
CA TYR A 295 -17.42 -15.09 -13.13
C TYR A 295 -16.33 -16.16 -13.22
N LEU A 296 -16.54 -17.24 -12.47
CA LEU A 296 -15.72 -18.45 -12.56
C LEU A 296 -16.22 -19.34 -13.71
N PRO A 297 -15.46 -20.36 -14.13
CA PRO A 297 -15.90 -21.28 -15.21
C PRO A 297 -17.29 -21.88 -14.99
N SER A 298 -17.65 -22.16 -13.76
CA SER A 298 -19.00 -22.62 -13.37
C SER A 298 -20.09 -21.54 -13.39
N GLN A 299 -19.81 -20.36 -13.92
CA GLN A 299 -20.70 -19.19 -13.87
C GLN A 299 -21.00 -18.69 -12.44
N LEU A 300 -20.24 -19.19 -11.45
CA LEU A 300 -20.33 -18.68 -10.09
C LEU A 300 -19.80 -17.25 -10.06
N LYS A 301 -20.63 -16.31 -9.62
CA LYS A 301 -20.27 -14.90 -9.44
C LYS A 301 -19.36 -14.77 -8.23
N VAL A 302 -18.22 -14.10 -8.41
CA VAL A 302 -17.25 -13.78 -7.36
C VAL A 302 -16.88 -12.31 -7.38
N LEU A 303 -16.39 -11.82 -6.24
CA LEU A 303 -15.90 -10.45 -6.09
C LEU A 303 -14.37 -10.48 -5.97
N TYR A 304 -13.68 -9.93 -6.97
CA TYR A 304 -12.25 -9.70 -6.90
C TYR A 304 -11.98 -8.38 -6.18
N VAL A 305 -11.13 -8.45 -5.16
CA VAL A 305 -10.71 -7.29 -4.34
C VAL A 305 -9.31 -6.90 -4.77
N ASP A 306 -9.16 -5.75 -5.43
CA ASP A 306 -7.85 -5.17 -5.75
C ASP A 306 -7.29 -4.46 -4.52
N THR A 307 -6.06 -4.78 -4.15
CA THR A 307 -5.43 -4.28 -2.93
C THR A 307 -4.24 -3.37 -3.23
N VAL A 308 -3.84 -2.59 -2.24
CA VAL A 308 -2.61 -1.81 -2.28
C VAL A 308 -1.41 -2.73 -2.52
N GLY A 309 -0.47 -2.30 -3.38
CA GLY A 309 0.77 -3.04 -3.60
C GLY A 309 1.70 -2.99 -2.39
N PHE A 310 2.30 -4.13 -2.07
CA PHE A 310 3.36 -4.17 -1.06
C PHE A 310 4.69 -3.70 -1.66
N ILE A 311 5.56 -3.16 -0.82
CA ILE A 311 6.92 -2.78 -1.17
C ILE A 311 7.86 -3.16 -0.03
N SER A 312 9.13 -3.37 -0.32
CA SER A 312 10.15 -3.67 0.69
C SER A 312 10.30 -2.52 1.67
N ASP A 313 10.57 -2.85 2.93
CA ASP A 313 10.92 -1.86 3.95
C ASP A 313 9.85 -0.78 4.22
N ILE A 314 8.56 -1.12 4.07
CA ILE A 314 7.48 -0.22 4.52
C ILE A 314 7.49 -0.18 6.05
N PRO A 315 7.54 1.01 6.66
CA PRO A 315 7.37 1.17 8.09
C PRO A 315 6.05 0.56 8.59
N THR A 316 6.09 0.00 9.81
CA THR A 316 4.95 -0.69 10.41
C THR A 316 3.74 0.23 10.53
N GLU A 317 4.00 1.48 10.87
CA GLU A 317 3.01 2.54 11.06
C GLU A 317 2.24 2.84 9.78
N LEU A 318 2.90 2.75 8.61
CA LEU A 318 2.24 2.87 7.31
C LEU A 318 1.33 1.67 7.04
N ILE A 319 1.79 0.46 7.36
CA ILE A 319 0.97 -0.75 7.20
C ILE A 319 -0.27 -0.67 8.10
N GLU A 320 -0.11 -0.23 9.35
CA GLU A 320 -1.23 -0.06 10.29
C GLU A 320 -2.23 1.02 9.84
N ALA A 321 -1.76 2.09 9.23
CA ALA A 321 -2.64 3.12 8.68
C ALA A 321 -3.54 2.56 7.57
N PHE A 322 -3.03 1.63 6.76
CA PHE A 322 -3.75 0.97 5.67
C PHE A 322 -4.41 -0.35 6.07
N ASN A 323 -4.33 -0.78 7.34
CA ASN A 323 -4.97 -2.01 7.82
C ASN A 323 -6.46 -2.06 7.45
N ALA A 324 -7.18 -0.94 7.54
CA ALA A 324 -8.59 -0.88 7.19
C ALA A 324 -8.85 -1.23 5.71
N THR A 325 -7.93 -0.85 4.81
CA THR A 325 -8.02 -1.22 3.38
C THR A 325 -7.61 -2.68 3.15
N LEU A 326 -6.67 -3.19 3.93
CA LEU A 326 -6.24 -4.59 3.86
C LEU A 326 -7.22 -5.54 4.58
N GLU A 327 -8.07 -5.05 5.50
CA GLU A 327 -9.10 -5.87 6.17
C GLU A 327 -10.01 -6.60 5.17
N ASP A 328 -10.35 -5.98 4.03
CA ASP A 328 -11.14 -6.65 2.99
C ASP A 328 -10.38 -7.83 2.34
N ALA A 329 -9.05 -7.77 2.27
CA ALA A 329 -8.22 -8.90 1.85
C ALA A 329 -8.08 -9.96 2.94
N LEU A 330 -8.04 -9.56 4.23
CA LEU A 330 -7.93 -10.46 5.37
C LEU A 330 -9.19 -11.31 5.58
N LEU A 331 -10.33 -10.78 5.14
CA LEU A 331 -11.66 -11.40 5.27
C LEU A 331 -12.13 -12.06 3.97
N ALA A 332 -11.27 -12.18 2.97
CA ALA A 332 -11.58 -12.88 1.72
C ALA A 332 -11.65 -14.40 1.94
N ASP A 333 -12.39 -15.07 1.06
CA ASP A 333 -12.47 -16.53 1.06
C ASP A 333 -11.22 -17.18 0.45
N VAL A 334 -10.59 -16.48 -0.50
CA VAL A 334 -9.38 -16.94 -1.21
C VAL A 334 -8.43 -15.77 -1.42
N ILE A 335 -7.12 -16.01 -1.31
CA ILE A 335 -6.07 -15.06 -1.64
C ILE A 335 -5.33 -15.53 -2.91
N VAL A 336 -5.18 -14.60 -3.87
CA VAL A 336 -4.33 -14.78 -5.05
C VAL A 336 -3.13 -13.84 -4.90
N HIS A 337 -1.94 -14.42 -4.75
CA HIS A 337 -0.67 -13.70 -4.69
C HIS A 337 -0.08 -13.58 -6.09
N VAL A 338 -0.03 -12.36 -6.61
CA VAL A 338 0.52 -12.04 -7.92
C VAL A 338 2.00 -11.70 -7.79
N CYS A 339 2.83 -12.45 -8.50
CA CYS A 339 4.28 -12.29 -8.54
C CYS A 339 4.71 -11.89 -9.96
N ASP A 340 5.66 -10.96 -10.08
CA ASP A 340 6.24 -10.56 -11.37
C ASP A 340 7.38 -11.52 -11.75
N MET A 341 7.12 -12.41 -12.73
CA MET A 341 8.09 -13.42 -13.18
C MET A 341 9.29 -12.82 -13.91
N SER A 342 9.20 -11.59 -14.39
CA SER A 342 10.29 -10.92 -15.10
C SER A 342 11.29 -10.23 -14.16
N HIS A 343 10.92 -10.06 -12.88
CA HIS A 343 11.73 -9.28 -11.95
C HIS A 343 12.86 -10.11 -11.33
N PRO A 344 14.12 -9.62 -11.33
CA PRO A 344 15.25 -10.36 -10.77
C PRO A 344 15.15 -10.59 -9.26
N ASP A 345 14.46 -9.73 -8.52
CA ASP A 345 14.22 -9.83 -7.06
C ASP A 345 12.91 -10.58 -6.71
N LEU A 346 12.39 -11.41 -7.59
CA LEU A 346 11.12 -12.12 -7.39
C LEU A 346 11.02 -12.81 -6.02
N SER A 347 12.08 -13.53 -5.62
CA SER A 347 12.12 -14.24 -4.34
C SER A 347 11.98 -13.29 -3.14
N ALA A 348 12.72 -12.17 -3.14
CA ALA A 348 12.66 -11.17 -2.08
C ALA A 348 11.29 -10.45 -2.04
N GLN A 349 10.70 -10.20 -3.20
CA GLN A 349 9.35 -9.63 -3.30
C GLN A 349 8.28 -10.57 -2.74
N CYS A 350 8.32 -11.86 -3.10
CA CYS A 350 7.40 -12.87 -2.59
C CYS A 350 7.53 -13.04 -1.06
N GLU A 351 8.77 -13.06 -0.55
CA GLU A 351 9.04 -13.12 0.90
C GLU A 351 8.47 -11.90 1.63
N THR A 352 8.68 -10.69 1.08
CA THR A 352 8.15 -9.43 1.63
C THR A 352 6.64 -9.46 1.74
N VAL A 353 5.93 -9.87 0.69
CA VAL A 353 4.46 -9.98 0.69
C VAL A 353 4.00 -10.99 1.74
N THR A 354 4.59 -12.18 1.76
CA THR A 354 4.22 -13.24 2.71
C THR A 354 4.50 -12.84 4.16
N ALA A 355 5.65 -12.21 4.43
CA ALA A 355 6.01 -11.71 5.75
C ALA A 355 5.04 -10.61 6.22
N THR A 356 4.64 -9.72 5.32
CA THR A 356 3.68 -8.65 5.62
C THR A 356 2.30 -9.23 5.92
N LEU A 357 1.80 -10.18 5.13
CA LEU A 357 0.52 -10.85 5.39
C LEU A 357 0.51 -11.59 6.74
N ARG A 358 1.63 -12.22 7.13
CA ARG A 358 1.77 -12.83 8.46
C ARG A 358 1.71 -11.81 9.60
N ARG A 359 2.32 -10.63 9.42
CA ARG A 359 2.28 -9.53 10.41
C ARG A 359 0.89 -8.91 10.57
N LEU A 360 0.05 -9.03 9.55
CA LEU A 360 -1.34 -8.56 9.54
C LEU A 360 -2.32 -9.58 10.15
N ASP A 361 -1.81 -10.66 10.78
CA ASP A 361 -2.61 -11.73 11.38
C ASP A 361 -3.64 -12.36 10.41
N VAL A 362 -3.27 -12.47 9.13
CA VAL A 362 -4.09 -13.19 8.15
C VAL A 362 -4.31 -14.63 8.62
N ASN A 363 -5.52 -15.13 8.49
CA ASN A 363 -5.86 -16.50 8.86
C ASN A 363 -4.86 -17.50 8.24
N LYS A 364 -4.29 -18.35 9.10
CA LYS A 364 -3.26 -19.30 8.71
C LYS A 364 -3.71 -20.23 7.57
N ASN A 365 -4.96 -20.66 7.58
CA ASN A 365 -5.53 -21.49 6.50
C ASN A 365 -5.57 -20.75 5.16
N LEU A 366 -5.86 -19.43 5.16
CA LEU A 366 -5.81 -18.61 3.95
C LEU A 366 -4.40 -18.47 3.40
N LEU A 367 -3.40 -18.34 4.27
CA LEU A 367 -1.99 -18.26 3.87
C LEU A 367 -1.47 -19.58 3.32
N GLU A 368 -1.83 -20.71 3.92
CA GLU A 368 -1.43 -22.04 3.48
C GLU A 368 -2.07 -22.43 2.14
N ASN A 369 -3.30 -21.96 1.88
CA ASN A 369 -4.04 -22.22 0.64
C ASN A 369 -3.96 -21.07 -0.37
N MET A 370 -3.01 -20.13 -0.18
CA MET A 370 -2.82 -19.00 -1.08
C MET A 370 -2.41 -19.46 -2.48
N ILE A 371 -3.13 -18.99 -3.49
CA ILE A 371 -2.82 -19.27 -4.89
C ILE A 371 -1.73 -18.33 -5.37
N VAL A 372 -0.63 -18.87 -5.87
CA VAL A 372 0.45 -18.04 -6.44
C VAL A 372 0.29 -17.96 -7.96
N ALA A 373 0.11 -16.72 -8.45
CA ALA A 373 0.01 -16.41 -9.87
C ALA A 373 1.29 -15.71 -10.34
N GLY A 374 2.11 -16.40 -11.14
CA GLY A 374 3.31 -15.83 -11.74
C GLY A 374 2.93 -15.08 -13.02
N ASN A 375 2.83 -13.76 -12.91
CA ASN A 375 2.43 -12.87 -14.00
C ASN A 375 3.63 -12.38 -14.82
N LYS A 376 3.36 -11.76 -15.96
CA LYS A 376 4.33 -11.19 -16.91
C LYS A 376 5.26 -12.22 -17.55
N ILE A 377 4.74 -13.43 -17.83
CA ILE A 377 5.52 -14.48 -18.54
C ILE A 377 5.84 -14.11 -19.99
N ASP A 378 5.23 -13.09 -20.51
CA ASP A 378 5.49 -12.49 -21.83
C ASP A 378 6.80 -11.71 -21.89
N LEU A 379 7.35 -11.31 -20.75
CA LEU A 379 8.63 -10.62 -20.65
C LEU A 379 9.79 -11.62 -20.45
N PRO A 380 11.01 -11.25 -20.89
CA PRO A 380 12.18 -12.10 -20.67
C PRO A 380 12.39 -12.38 -19.18
N HIS A 381 12.52 -13.65 -18.83
CA HIS A 381 12.80 -14.04 -17.46
C HIS A 381 14.28 -13.81 -17.13
N GLN A 382 14.54 -13.04 -16.07
CA GLN A 382 15.88 -12.89 -15.48
C GLN A 382 16.09 -13.89 -14.33
N LEU A 383 15.48 -15.08 -14.44
CA LEU A 383 15.52 -16.08 -13.38
C LEU A 383 16.92 -16.66 -13.26
N GLY A 384 17.60 -16.43 -12.14
CA GLY A 384 18.84 -17.14 -11.81
C GLY A 384 18.57 -18.62 -11.47
N PRO A 385 19.61 -19.48 -11.54
CA PRO A 385 19.46 -20.92 -11.31
C PRO A 385 19.00 -21.30 -9.89
N ASP A 386 19.11 -20.42 -8.91
CA ASP A 386 18.82 -20.68 -7.49
C ASP A 386 17.47 -20.15 -7.00
N MET A 387 16.52 -19.90 -7.91
CA MET A 387 15.22 -19.37 -7.50
C MET A 387 14.31 -20.43 -6.93
N ASN A 388 14.10 -20.40 -5.61
CA ASN A 388 13.08 -21.15 -4.90
C ASN A 388 11.68 -20.57 -5.22
N LEU A 389 11.13 -20.92 -6.36
CA LEU A 389 9.73 -20.63 -6.68
C LEU A 389 8.83 -21.60 -5.93
N PRO A 390 7.63 -21.15 -5.48
CA PRO A 390 6.63 -22.08 -4.99
C PRO A 390 6.36 -23.17 -6.04
N PRO A 391 6.38 -24.45 -5.66
CA PRO A 391 6.25 -25.56 -6.62
C PRO A 391 4.94 -25.51 -7.42
N ASP A 392 3.97 -24.76 -6.96
CA ASP A 392 2.58 -24.74 -7.39
C ASP A 392 2.19 -23.39 -8.02
N ILE A 393 3.16 -22.68 -8.65
CA ILE A 393 2.92 -21.41 -9.30
C ILE A 393 2.15 -21.56 -10.61
N THR A 394 1.03 -20.83 -10.75
CA THR A 394 0.29 -20.76 -12.01
C THR A 394 0.86 -19.63 -12.86
N ARG A 395 1.46 -19.96 -13.99
CA ARG A 395 2.09 -18.97 -14.89
C ARG A 395 1.05 -18.31 -15.78
N VAL A 396 1.02 -16.99 -15.80
CA VAL A 396 0.04 -16.20 -16.55
C VAL A 396 0.67 -14.96 -17.21
N SER A 397 0.05 -14.51 -18.27
CA SER A 397 0.23 -13.14 -18.79
C SER A 397 -1.12 -12.43 -18.79
N ALA A 398 -1.28 -11.47 -17.91
CA ALA A 398 -2.48 -10.62 -17.86
C ALA A 398 -2.58 -9.72 -19.12
N LEU A 399 -1.48 -9.40 -19.77
CA LEU A 399 -1.44 -8.60 -20.99
C LEU A 399 -1.97 -9.38 -22.19
N HIS A 400 -1.52 -10.63 -22.36
CA HIS A 400 -1.85 -11.50 -23.49
C HIS A 400 -2.93 -12.52 -23.19
N ASN A 401 -3.55 -12.48 -22.00
CA ASN A 401 -4.58 -13.43 -21.54
C ASN A 401 -4.12 -14.90 -21.54
N THR A 402 -2.81 -15.15 -21.42
CA THR A 402 -2.25 -16.52 -21.42
C THR A 402 -2.33 -17.10 -20.02
N GLY A 403 -2.69 -18.41 -19.91
CA GLY A 403 -2.74 -19.14 -18.64
C GLY A 403 -3.93 -18.80 -17.73
N LEU A 404 -4.80 -17.86 -18.12
CA LEU A 404 -5.92 -17.40 -17.27
C LEU A 404 -6.94 -18.51 -16.97
N ASN A 405 -7.23 -19.40 -17.92
CA ASN A 405 -8.18 -20.51 -17.70
C ASN A 405 -7.68 -21.46 -16.61
N ALA A 406 -6.38 -21.76 -16.57
CA ALA A 406 -5.79 -22.58 -15.51
C ALA A 406 -5.89 -21.89 -14.15
N LEU A 407 -5.63 -20.58 -14.10
CA LEU A 407 -5.77 -19.77 -12.89
C LEU A 407 -7.23 -19.73 -12.42
N LEU A 408 -8.20 -19.46 -13.33
CA LEU A 408 -9.62 -19.45 -13.01
C LEU A 408 -10.10 -20.79 -12.45
N SER A 409 -9.70 -21.91 -13.07
CA SER A 409 -10.05 -23.25 -12.56
C SER A 409 -9.49 -23.51 -11.17
N ARG A 410 -8.29 -22.99 -10.89
CA ARG A 410 -7.67 -23.11 -9.57
C ARG A 410 -8.37 -22.24 -8.53
N ILE A 411 -8.70 -20.98 -8.89
CA ILE A 411 -9.49 -20.07 -8.03
C ILE A 411 -10.85 -20.73 -7.73
N GLU A 412 -11.53 -21.28 -8.73
CA GLU A 412 -12.80 -21.96 -8.55
C GLU A 412 -12.73 -23.10 -7.56
N LYS A 413 -11.76 -24.00 -7.71
CA LYS A 413 -11.55 -25.11 -6.77
C LYS A 413 -11.37 -24.60 -5.33
N SER A 414 -10.56 -23.55 -5.14
CA SER A 414 -10.32 -22.98 -3.82
C SER A 414 -11.56 -22.28 -3.26
N VAL A 415 -12.32 -21.54 -4.09
CA VAL A 415 -13.58 -20.89 -3.69
C VAL A 415 -14.62 -21.90 -3.29
N LEU A 416 -14.80 -22.99 -4.06
CA LEU A 416 -15.75 -24.06 -3.73
C LEU A 416 -15.39 -24.69 -2.39
N ALA A 417 -14.12 -24.99 -2.16
CA ALA A 417 -13.63 -25.57 -0.90
C ALA A 417 -13.84 -24.62 0.29
N ALA A 418 -13.48 -23.32 0.12
CA ALA A 418 -13.59 -22.32 1.18
C ALA A 418 -15.05 -22.00 1.57
N THR A 419 -15.97 -22.03 0.59
CA THR A 419 -17.38 -21.68 0.80
C THR A 419 -18.28 -22.90 1.06
N GLY A 420 -17.74 -24.12 1.08
CA GLY A 420 -18.52 -25.35 1.25
C GLY A 420 -19.53 -25.59 0.12
N ARG A 421 -19.26 -25.04 -1.07
CA ARG A 421 -20.10 -25.27 -2.25
C ARG A 421 -19.61 -26.48 -3.02
N VAL A 422 -20.55 -27.19 -3.63
CA VAL A 422 -20.27 -28.35 -4.47
C VAL A 422 -20.81 -28.13 -5.87
N SER A 423 -20.06 -28.61 -6.87
CA SER A 423 -20.54 -28.69 -8.23
C SER A 423 -21.19 -30.06 -8.41
N MET A 424 -22.45 -30.08 -8.85
CA MET A 424 -23.19 -31.33 -9.07
C MET A 424 -24.07 -31.22 -10.31
N VAL A 425 -24.48 -32.37 -10.83
CA VAL A 425 -25.46 -32.46 -11.92
C VAL A 425 -26.81 -32.84 -11.30
N VAL A 426 -27.83 -32.03 -11.64
CA VAL A 426 -29.22 -32.24 -11.20
C VAL A 426 -30.08 -32.49 -12.41
N ARG A 427 -30.88 -33.56 -12.37
CA ARG A 427 -31.88 -33.91 -13.40
C ARG A 427 -33.20 -33.25 -13.03
N VAL A 428 -33.72 -32.41 -13.88
CA VAL A 428 -34.98 -31.65 -13.62
C VAL A 428 -35.85 -31.64 -14.86
N PRO A 429 -37.18 -31.50 -14.72
CA PRO A 429 -38.08 -31.37 -15.86
C PRO A 429 -37.73 -30.10 -16.70
N ALA A 430 -37.74 -30.26 -18.01
CA ALA A 430 -37.51 -29.15 -18.94
C ALA A 430 -38.61 -28.12 -18.83
N GLY A 431 -38.23 -26.86 -18.51
CA GLY A 431 -39.20 -25.75 -18.32
C GLY A 431 -40.01 -25.80 -17.01
N GLY A 432 -39.68 -26.73 -16.10
CA GLY A 432 -40.32 -26.88 -14.79
C GLY A 432 -39.94 -25.77 -13.78
N SER A 433 -40.66 -25.76 -12.66
CA SER A 433 -40.45 -24.83 -11.54
C SER A 433 -39.05 -25.02 -10.90
N GLU A 434 -38.55 -26.27 -10.89
CA GLU A 434 -37.23 -26.65 -10.40
C GLU A 434 -36.13 -25.99 -11.23
N MET A 435 -36.27 -26.03 -12.56
CA MET A 435 -35.32 -25.38 -13.47
C MET A 435 -35.33 -23.87 -13.28
N ALA A 436 -36.50 -23.25 -13.14
CA ALA A 436 -36.62 -21.81 -12.89
C ALA A 436 -35.99 -21.41 -11.54
N TRP A 437 -36.16 -22.23 -10.50
CA TRP A 437 -35.56 -22.00 -9.19
C TRP A 437 -34.03 -22.09 -9.26
N LEU A 438 -33.50 -23.12 -9.95
CA LEU A 438 -32.05 -23.28 -10.10
C LEU A 438 -31.43 -22.10 -10.82
N TYR A 439 -32.01 -21.58 -11.89
CA TYR A 439 -31.49 -20.38 -12.56
C TYR A 439 -31.52 -19.12 -11.68
N LYS A 440 -32.48 -19.05 -10.77
CA LYS A 440 -32.63 -17.89 -9.88
C LYS A 440 -31.70 -17.92 -8.68
N GLU A 441 -31.49 -19.09 -8.08
CA GLU A 441 -30.89 -19.20 -6.74
C GLU A 441 -29.45 -19.76 -6.77
N VAL A 442 -29.02 -20.39 -7.87
CA VAL A 442 -27.71 -21.01 -7.95
C VAL A 442 -26.98 -20.69 -9.27
N ALA A 443 -25.68 -20.89 -9.31
CA ALA A 443 -24.91 -20.75 -10.55
C ALA A 443 -25.11 -22.00 -11.42
N VAL A 444 -25.55 -21.81 -12.67
CA VAL A 444 -25.76 -22.86 -13.67
C VAL A 444 -24.68 -22.74 -14.74
N SER A 445 -23.83 -23.74 -14.88
CA SER A 445 -22.73 -23.72 -15.85
C SER A 445 -23.05 -24.38 -17.17
N GLU A 446 -23.91 -25.38 -17.14
CA GLU A 446 -24.20 -26.19 -18.33
C GLU A 446 -25.61 -26.78 -18.21
N VAL A 447 -26.32 -26.87 -19.34
CA VAL A 447 -27.60 -27.51 -19.45
C VAL A 447 -27.59 -28.39 -20.68
N ILE A 448 -27.80 -29.70 -20.48
CA ILE A 448 -27.80 -30.71 -21.53
C ILE A 448 -29.14 -31.43 -21.50
N SER A 449 -29.73 -31.67 -22.66
CA SER A 449 -30.94 -32.51 -22.75
C SER A 449 -30.59 -33.93 -22.28
N ASP A 450 -31.52 -34.54 -21.53
CA ASP A 450 -31.33 -35.91 -21.13
C ASP A 450 -31.43 -36.83 -22.37
N SER A 451 -30.46 -37.72 -22.51
CA SER A 451 -30.40 -38.66 -23.64
C SER A 451 -31.46 -39.76 -23.56
N GLU A 452 -31.99 -40.04 -22.37
CA GLU A 452 -32.99 -41.08 -22.13
C GLU A 452 -34.43 -40.56 -22.20
N ASP A 453 -34.65 -39.28 -21.81
CA ASP A 453 -35.98 -38.70 -21.77
C ASP A 453 -35.91 -37.17 -22.09
N SER A 454 -36.43 -36.81 -23.25
CA SER A 454 -36.45 -35.41 -23.72
C SER A 454 -37.29 -34.45 -22.87
N GLN A 455 -38.08 -34.96 -21.92
CA GLN A 455 -38.83 -34.13 -20.95
C GLN A 455 -37.93 -33.65 -19.80
N TYR A 456 -36.72 -34.18 -19.67
CA TYR A 456 -35.78 -33.79 -18.62
C TYR A 456 -34.51 -33.14 -19.19
N VAL A 457 -33.87 -32.32 -18.35
CA VAL A 457 -32.56 -31.75 -18.61
C VAL A 457 -31.61 -32.03 -17.46
N LEU A 458 -30.34 -32.22 -17.80
CA LEU A 458 -29.25 -32.35 -16.85
C LEU A 458 -28.60 -30.95 -16.69
N MET A 459 -28.71 -30.40 -15.51
CA MET A 459 -28.15 -29.09 -15.19
C MET A 459 -26.92 -29.24 -14.29
N ARG A 460 -25.79 -28.76 -14.75
CA ARG A 460 -24.58 -28.65 -13.88
C ARG A 460 -24.67 -27.35 -13.09
N VAL A 461 -24.76 -27.48 -11.78
CA VAL A 461 -24.98 -26.37 -10.85
C VAL A 461 -23.93 -26.34 -9.78
N VAL A 462 -23.63 -25.12 -9.27
CA VAL A 462 -22.84 -24.91 -8.06
C VAL A 462 -23.77 -24.47 -6.95
N ILE A 463 -23.88 -25.31 -5.93
CA ILE A 463 -24.89 -25.17 -4.87
C ILE A 463 -24.23 -25.30 -3.48
N SER A 464 -24.69 -24.50 -2.52
CA SER A 464 -24.34 -24.67 -1.11
C SER A 464 -25.26 -25.70 -0.43
N GLU A 465 -24.83 -26.26 0.70
CA GLU A 465 -25.62 -27.21 1.47
C GLU A 465 -26.99 -26.63 1.88
N GLY A 466 -27.01 -25.37 2.29
CA GLY A 466 -28.26 -24.69 2.65
C GLY A 466 -29.21 -24.47 1.47
N GLN A 467 -28.70 -24.21 0.26
CA GLN A 467 -29.50 -24.12 -0.96
C GLN A 467 -30.01 -25.49 -1.39
N LEU A 468 -29.15 -26.52 -1.29
CA LEU A 468 -29.54 -27.91 -1.59
C LEU A 468 -30.67 -28.41 -0.66
N GLY A 469 -30.55 -28.09 0.64
CA GLY A 469 -31.62 -28.43 1.60
C GLY A 469 -32.92 -27.69 1.32
N ARG A 470 -32.89 -26.42 0.84
CA ARG A 470 -34.07 -25.69 0.40
C ARG A 470 -34.68 -26.33 -0.87
N PHE A 471 -33.86 -26.69 -1.83
CA PHE A 471 -34.28 -27.32 -3.07
C PHE A 471 -35.00 -28.67 -2.79
N LYS A 472 -34.40 -29.52 -1.96
CA LYS A 472 -34.99 -30.79 -1.57
C LYS A 472 -36.36 -30.61 -0.92
N ARG A 473 -36.50 -29.73 0.05
CA ARG A 473 -37.78 -29.45 0.73
C ARG A 473 -38.85 -28.90 -0.20
N LEU A 474 -38.50 -28.18 -1.23
CA LEU A 474 -39.48 -27.56 -2.14
C LEU A 474 -39.92 -28.50 -3.24
N PHE A 475 -39.07 -29.45 -3.67
CA PHE A 475 -39.32 -30.20 -4.92
C PHE A 475 -39.14 -31.70 -4.77
N ILE A 476 -38.58 -32.22 -3.69
CA ILE A 476 -38.33 -33.68 -3.53
C ILE A 476 -39.06 -34.24 -2.31
N ASP A 477 -39.08 -33.54 -1.20
CA ASP A 477 -39.63 -33.98 0.09
C ASP A 477 -41.13 -33.60 0.26
N GLN A 478 -41.85 -33.34 -0.84
CA GLN A 478 -43.29 -33.08 -0.83
C GLN A 478 -44.11 -34.36 -0.88
#